data_f91d763acdde09e314771d61037ce10b
#
_entry.id   f91d763acdde09e314771d61037ce10b
#
_cell.length_a   1.000
_cell.length_b   1.000
_cell.length_c   1.000
_cell.angle_alpha   90.00
_cell.angle_beta   90.00
_cell.angle_gamma   90.00
#
_symmetry.space_group_name_H-M   'P 1'
#
loop_
_entity.id
_entity.type
_entity.pdbx_description
1 polymer ?
#
loop_
_entity_poly.entity_id
_entity_poly.type
_entity_poly.pdbx_seq_one_letter_code
_entity_poly.pdbx_strand_id
1 'polypeptide(L)'
;IAAFALLEVLIFSSGYDVKLAGMMLGSQYSWLIVLGLFMGVSFIADKFAHSQTSEGMQYFGLGLFVVAEAVIFVPILYIADNFFPGAIATAGYVTALLVIGLTSTVFITKKDFSFMGNFLKIAFLVAFGVIICSFIFGFTLGLVFSGAMALLAAGAVLYTTSNILHQYHPGQHVAAALA
;
A
#
# COMPACT_ATOMS: atom_id res chain seq x y z
N ILE A 1 9.83 1.56 2.46
CA ILE A 1 10.01 0.32 1.64
C ILE A 1 11.03 -0.61 2.30
N ALA A 2 12.26 -0.19 2.61
CA ALA A 2 13.28 -1.08 3.19
C ALA A 2 12.85 -1.68 4.54
N ALA A 3 12.28 -0.88 5.44
CA ALA A 3 11.77 -1.35 6.73
C ALA A 3 10.62 -2.36 6.59
N PHE A 4 9.70 -2.12 5.65
CA PHE A 4 8.65 -3.05 5.28
C PHE A 4 9.23 -4.39 4.79
N ALA A 5 10.13 -4.35 3.80
CA ALA A 5 10.75 -5.55 3.27
C ALA A 5 11.52 -6.35 4.34
N LEU A 6 12.21 -5.66 5.25
CA LEU A 6 12.90 -6.28 6.38
C LEU A 6 11.92 -6.98 7.35
N LEU A 7 10.81 -6.34 7.66
CA LEU A 7 9.78 -6.94 8.52
C LEU A 7 9.16 -8.17 7.87
N GLU A 8 8.87 -8.14 6.57
CA GLU A 8 8.37 -9.31 5.85
C GLU A 8 9.38 -10.47 5.88
N VAL A 9 10.65 -10.20 5.59
CA VAL A 9 11.70 -11.23 5.67
C VAL A 9 11.78 -11.81 7.09
N LEU A 10 11.69 -10.99 8.14
CA LEU A 10 11.69 -11.46 9.52
C LEU A 10 10.47 -12.31 9.86
N ILE A 11 9.27 -11.92 9.42
CA ILE A 11 8.03 -12.66 9.65
C ILE A 11 8.11 -14.03 8.98
N PHE A 12 8.52 -14.08 7.72
CA PHE A 12 8.61 -15.34 6.97
C PHE A 12 9.76 -16.23 7.47
N SER A 13 10.93 -15.68 7.77
CA SER A 13 12.06 -16.45 8.29
C SER A 13 11.82 -17.02 9.70
N SER A 14 10.96 -16.38 10.49
CA SER A 14 10.59 -16.84 11.84
C SER A 14 9.43 -17.85 11.86
N GLY A 15 8.76 -18.10 10.71
CA GLY A 15 7.63 -19.00 10.58
C GLY A 15 6.33 -18.45 11.19
N TYR A 16 6.27 -17.15 11.50
CA TYR A 16 5.03 -16.51 11.97
C TYR A 16 4.01 -16.27 10.84
N ASP A 17 4.45 -16.27 9.58
CA ASP A 17 3.62 -16.14 8.39
C ASP A 17 2.45 -17.15 8.36
N VAL A 18 2.72 -18.44 8.61
CA VAL A 18 1.70 -19.49 8.64
C VAL A 18 0.65 -19.21 9.72
N LYS A 19 1.09 -18.82 10.92
CA LYS A 19 0.21 -18.56 12.05
C LYS A 19 -0.65 -17.31 11.81
N LEU A 20 -0.05 -16.24 11.34
CA LEU A 20 -0.74 -14.99 11.04
C LEU A 20 -1.72 -15.19 9.88
N ALA A 21 -1.27 -15.79 8.78
CA ALA A 21 -2.14 -16.08 7.64
C ALA A 21 -3.32 -16.96 8.05
N GLY A 22 -3.10 -18.01 8.86
CA GLY A 22 -4.15 -18.88 9.36
C GLY A 22 -5.19 -18.15 10.22
N MET A 23 -4.76 -17.20 11.08
CA MET A 23 -5.67 -16.40 11.89
C MET A 23 -6.46 -15.39 11.02
N MET A 24 -5.80 -14.78 10.06
CA MET A 24 -6.39 -13.72 9.23
C MET A 24 -7.31 -14.28 8.13
N LEU A 25 -7.01 -15.47 7.61
CA LEU A 25 -7.79 -16.16 6.57
C LEU A 25 -8.76 -17.21 7.12
N GLY A 26 -8.78 -17.44 8.44
CA GLY A 26 -9.56 -18.48 9.10
C GLY A 26 -11.09 -18.36 8.90
N SER A 27 -11.59 -17.17 8.61
CA SER A 27 -12.97 -16.93 8.16
C SER A 27 -13.06 -15.65 7.33
N GLN A 28 -14.12 -15.53 6.54
CA GLN A 28 -14.36 -14.28 5.78
C GLN A 28 -14.55 -13.05 6.68
N TYR A 29 -15.04 -13.23 7.90
CA TYR A 29 -15.18 -12.15 8.87
C TYR A 29 -13.84 -11.73 9.50
N SER A 30 -12.93 -12.68 9.69
CA SER A 30 -11.58 -12.38 10.19
C SER A 30 -10.86 -11.40 9.29
N TRP A 31 -10.93 -11.59 7.97
CA TRP A 31 -10.32 -10.67 7.01
C TRP A 31 -10.93 -9.26 7.06
N LEU A 32 -12.25 -9.16 7.18
CA LEU A 32 -12.92 -7.85 7.31
C LEU A 32 -12.51 -7.11 8.59
N ILE A 33 -12.37 -7.84 9.70
CA ILE A 33 -11.88 -7.26 10.97
C ILE A 33 -10.46 -6.74 10.80
N VAL A 34 -9.57 -7.52 10.16
CA VAL A 34 -8.18 -7.11 9.90
C VAL A 34 -8.12 -5.87 9.03
N LEU A 35 -8.92 -5.81 7.96
CA LEU A 35 -9.04 -4.60 7.13
C LEU A 35 -9.51 -3.38 7.93
N GLY A 36 -10.53 -3.54 8.77
CA GLY A 36 -11.03 -2.45 9.62
C GLY A 36 -9.98 -1.97 10.62
N LEU A 37 -9.25 -2.89 11.25
CA LEU A 37 -8.14 -2.55 12.15
C LEU A 37 -7.01 -1.83 11.40
N PHE A 38 -6.64 -2.31 10.21
CA PHE A 38 -5.63 -1.65 9.38
C PHE A 38 -6.03 -0.22 9.01
N MET A 39 -7.30 -0.01 8.60
CA MET A 39 -7.80 1.34 8.31
C MET A 39 -7.74 2.25 9.54
N GLY A 40 -8.11 1.75 10.72
CA GLY A 40 -8.02 2.49 11.98
C GLY A 40 -6.59 2.86 12.35
N VAL A 41 -5.66 1.91 12.25
CA VAL A 41 -4.23 2.14 12.52
C VAL A 41 -3.64 3.11 11.51
N SER A 42 -3.95 2.97 10.23
CA SER A 42 -3.49 3.88 9.17
C SER A 42 -3.95 5.32 9.40
N PHE A 43 -5.21 5.51 9.83
CA PHE A 43 -5.74 6.82 10.16
C PHE A 43 -5.02 7.46 11.37
N ILE A 44 -4.71 6.67 12.40
CA ILE A 44 -3.96 7.12 13.58
C ILE A 44 -2.52 7.45 13.19
N ALA A 45 -1.88 6.59 12.40
CA ALA A 45 -0.52 6.76 11.91
C ALA A 45 -0.37 8.04 11.08
N ASP A 46 -1.33 8.30 10.19
CA ASP A 46 -1.38 9.51 9.37
C ASP A 46 -1.47 10.78 10.24
N LYS A 47 -2.34 10.78 11.26
CA LYS A 47 -2.41 11.89 12.21
C LYS A 47 -1.10 12.16 12.95
N PHE A 48 -0.38 11.11 13.34
CA PHE A 48 0.91 11.25 13.99
C PHE A 48 2.00 11.73 13.03
N ALA A 49 2.02 11.23 11.80
CA ALA A 49 2.98 11.64 10.79
C ALA A 49 2.84 13.12 10.37
N HIS A 50 1.63 13.65 10.42
CA HIS A 50 1.34 15.06 10.16
C HIS A 50 1.36 15.93 11.43
N SER A 51 1.75 15.39 12.57
CA SER A 51 1.83 16.14 13.82
C SER A 51 2.92 17.22 13.75
N GLN A 52 2.57 18.44 14.13
CA GLN A 52 3.53 19.55 14.25
C GLN A 52 4.23 19.57 15.61
N THR A 53 3.94 18.61 16.50
CA THR A 53 4.37 18.64 17.89
C THR A 53 5.81 18.20 18.08
N SER A 54 6.25 17.11 17.43
CA SER A 54 7.62 16.62 17.50
C SER A 54 7.96 15.65 16.36
N GLU A 55 9.21 15.66 15.93
CA GLU A 55 9.71 14.70 14.92
C GLU A 55 9.60 13.25 15.42
N GLY A 56 9.81 13.01 16.72
CA GLY A 56 9.67 11.67 17.29
C GLY A 56 8.25 11.09 17.13
N MET A 57 7.22 11.92 17.27
CA MET A 57 5.83 11.49 17.04
C MET A 57 5.57 11.19 15.57
N GLN A 58 6.18 11.94 14.66
CA GLN A 58 6.07 11.68 13.22
C GLN A 58 6.70 10.33 12.84
N TYR A 59 7.91 10.06 13.33
CA TYR A 59 8.57 8.77 13.10
C TYR A 59 7.83 7.60 13.76
N PHE A 60 7.22 7.82 14.91
CA PHE A 60 6.37 6.81 15.54
C PHE A 60 5.16 6.47 14.65
N GLY A 61 4.50 7.50 14.09
CA GLY A 61 3.40 7.31 13.14
C GLY A 61 3.83 6.52 11.90
N LEU A 62 4.96 6.89 11.30
CA LEU A 62 5.52 6.18 10.17
C LEU A 62 5.85 4.72 10.51
N GLY A 63 6.47 4.47 11.66
CA GLY A 63 6.80 3.12 12.13
C GLY A 63 5.54 2.28 12.36
N LEU A 64 4.51 2.85 12.97
CA LEU A 64 3.22 2.20 13.19
C LEU A 64 2.56 1.80 11.87
N PHE A 65 2.59 2.69 10.87
CA PHE A 65 2.06 2.40 9.54
C PHE A 65 2.82 1.25 8.87
N VAL A 66 4.15 1.28 8.86
CA VAL A 66 4.98 0.24 8.24
C VAL A 66 4.74 -1.13 8.88
N VAL A 67 4.58 -1.20 10.21
CA VAL A 67 4.24 -2.45 10.91
C VAL A 67 2.85 -2.94 10.53
N ALA A 68 1.86 -2.05 10.50
CA ALA A 68 0.49 -2.42 10.11
C ALA A 68 0.45 -2.90 8.65
N GLU A 69 1.18 -2.24 7.76
CA GLU A 69 1.31 -2.62 6.37
C GLU A 69 1.97 -4.00 6.21
N ALA A 70 3.06 -4.26 6.91
CA ALA A 70 3.70 -5.57 6.90
C ALA A 70 2.73 -6.67 7.37
N VAL A 71 2.02 -6.47 8.47
CA VAL A 71 1.06 -7.46 8.98
C VAL A 71 -0.07 -7.75 7.99
N ILE A 72 -0.64 -6.73 7.34
CA ILE A 72 -1.75 -6.94 6.40
C ILE A 72 -1.31 -7.61 5.10
N PHE A 73 -0.04 -7.49 4.72
CA PHE A 73 0.51 -8.14 3.53
C PHE A 73 0.81 -9.63 3.73
N VAL A 74 1.02 -10.09 4.97
CA VAL A 74 1.36 -11.50 5.27
C VAL A 74 0.44 -12.51 4.58
N PRO A 75 -0.89 -12.44 4.67
CA PRO A 75 -1.74 -13.48 4.07
C PRO A 75 -1.67 -13.49 2.54
N ILE A 76 -1.51 -12.33 1.90
CA ILE A 76 -1.38 -12.22 0.45
C ILE A 76 -0.03 -12.82 0.00
N LEU A 77 1.05 -12.48 0.69
CA LEU A 77 2.38 -13.02 0.41
C LEU A 77 2.45 -14.52 0.71
N TYR A 78 1.81 -15.00 1.79
CA TYR A 78 1.71 -16.41 2.12
C TYR A 78 1.00 -17.20 1.00
N ILE A 79 -0.12 -16.71 0.49
CA ILE A 79 -0.82 -17.31 -0.64
C ILE A 79 0.06 -17.30 -1.89
N ALA A 80 0.72 -16.17 -2.17
CA ALA A 80 1.58 -16.04 -3.34
C ALA A 80 2.77 -17.00 -3.28
N ASP A 81 3.40 -17.16 -2.13
CA ASP A 81 4.56 -18.04 -1.95
C ASP A 81 4.19 -19.52 -2.11
N ASN A 82 3.06 -19.94 -1.53
CA ASN A 82 2.66 -21.34 -1.52
C ASN A 82 1.96 -21.80 -2.80
N PHE A 83 1.21 -20.95 -3.47
CA PHE A 83 0.37 -21.33 -4.61
C PHE A 83 0.83 -20.77 -5.97
N PHE A 84 1.70 -19.75 -5.96
CA PHE A 84 2.16 -19.09 -7.19
C PHE A 84 3.68 -18.86 -7.19
N PRO A 85 4.50 -19.94 -7.35
CA PRO A 85 5.95 -19.84 -7.29
C PRO A 85 6.50 -18.74 -8.23
N GLY A 86 7.33 -17.86 -7.70
CA GLY A 86 7.94 -16.76 -8.44
C GLY A 86 7.06 -15.51 -8.59
N ALA A 87 5.79 -15.53 -8.17
CA ALA A 87 4.90 -14.37 -8.28
C ALA A 87 5.41 -13.18 -7.47
N ILE A 88 5.92 -13.40 -6.26
CA ILE A 88 6.46 -12.33 -5.40
C ILE A 88 7.65 -11.65 -6.07
N ALA A 89 8.60 -12.42 -6.59
CA ALA A 89 9.77 -11.88 -7.27
C ALA A 89 9.38 -11.10 -8.55
N THR A 90 8.48 -11.67 -9.36
CA THR A 90 7.99 -11.02 -10.58
C THR A 90 7.27 -9.71 -10.25
N ALA A 91 6.35 -9.73 -9.28
CA ALA A 91 5.66 -8.52 -8.82
C ALA A 91 6.64 -7.47 -8.29
N GLY A 92 7.64 -7.88 -7.52
CA GLY A 92 8.70 -7.00 -7.01
C GLY A 92 9.49 -6.32 -8.13
N TYR A 93 9.94 -7.07 -9.14
CA TYR A 93 10.64 -6.50 -10.30
C TYR A 93 9.77 -5.53 -11.10
N VAL A 94 8.53 -5.91 -11.41
CA VAL A 94 7.60 -5.06 -12.15
C VAL A 94 7.30 -3.77 -11.37
N THR A 95 7.02 -3.88 -10.08
CA THR A 95 6.77 -2.72 -9.21
C THR A 95 7.99 -1.80 -9.13
N ALA A 96 9.19 -2.36 -8.95
CA ALA A 96 10.42 -1.58 -8.88
C ALA A 96 10.66 -0.81 -10.20
N LEU A 97 10.49 -1.47 -11.35
CA LEU A 97 10.61 -0.81 -12.66
C LEU A 97 9.58 0.29 -12.85
N LEU A 98 8.32 0.04 -12.48
CA LEU A 98 7.25 1.06 -12.53
C LEU A 98 7.58 2.25 -11.64
N VAL A 99 7.91 2.02 -10.37
CA VAL A 99 8.21 3.10 -9.43
C VAL A 99 9.41 3.93 -9.89
N ILE A 100 10.50 3.27 -10.29
CA ILE A 100 11.70 3.97 -10.77
C ILE A 100 11.39 4.75 -12.05
N GLY A 101 10.70 4.14 -13.01
CA GLY A 101 10.36 4.79 -14.29
C GLY A 101 9.42 5.98 -14.11
N LEU A 102 8.36 5.82 -13.33
CA LEU A 102 7.38 6.88 -13.11
C LEU A 102 7.97 8.03 -12.27
N THR A 103 8.70 7.69 -11.20
CA THR A 103 9.39 8.69 -10.38
C THR A 103 10.40 9.48 -11.21
N SER A 104 11.24 8.80 -12.00
CA SER A 104 12.20 9.46 -12.89
C SER A 104 11.49 10.38 -13.90
N THR A 105 10.34 9.95 -14.44
CA THR A 105 9.54 10.76 -15.36
C THR A 105 9.09 12.07 -14.71
N VAL A 106 8.60 12.03 -13.46
CA VAL A 106 8.18 13.25 -12.73
C VAL A 106 9.38 14.17 -12.49
N PHE A 107 10.52 13.65 -12.05
CA PHE A 107 11.71 14.44 -11.77
C PHE A 107 12.32 15.08 -13.03
N ILE A 108 12.30 14.36 -14.16
CA ILE A 108 12.85 14.87 -15.43
C ILE A 108 11.91 15.89 -16.06
N THR A 109 10.62 15.58 -16.13
CA THR A 109 9.64 16.46 -16.81
C THR A 109 9.21 17.63 -15.94
N LYS A 110 9.32 17.51 -14.61
CA LYS A 110 8.83 18.50 -13.62
C LYS A 110 7.37 18.90 -13.84
N LYS A 111 6.60 18.06 -14.52
CA LYS A 111 5.17 18.31 -14.73
C LYS A 111 4.40 18.09 -13.45
N ASP A 112 3.42 18.97 -13.23
CA ASP A 112 2.49 18.86 -12.12
C ASP A 112 1.35 17.90 -12.48
N PHE A 113 1.25 16.80 -11.73
CA PHE A 113 0.20 15.78 -11.85
C PHE A 113 -0.86 15.90 -10.75
N SER A 114 -0.91 17.01 -10.01
CA SER A 114 -1.86 17.23 -8.92
C SER A 114 -3.32 17.15 -9.37
N PHE A 115 -3.60 17.46 -10.64
CA PHE A 115 -4.94 17.33 -11.23
C PHE A 115 -5.50 15.90 -11.16
N MET A 116 -4.62 14.88 -11.10
CA MET A 116 -5.04 13.48 -11.02
C MET A 116 -5.68 13.12 -9.68
N GLY A 117 -5.49 13.92 -8.62
CA GLY A 117 -5.95 13.57 -7.27
C GLY A 117 -7.46 13.30 -7.19
N ASN A 118 -8.30 14.13 -7.82
CA ASN A 118 -9.74 13.90 -7.83
C ASN A 118 -10.14 12.68 -8.65
N PHE A 119 -9.49 12.46 -9.79
CA PHE A 119 -9.70 11.26 -10.60
C PHE A 119 -9.34 10.00 -9.82
N LEU A 120 -8.18 9.96 -9.17
CA LEU A 120 -7.73 8.83 -8.38
C LEU A 120 -8.69 8.54 -7.22
N LYS A 121 -9.17 9.56 -6.49
CA LYS A 121 -10.14 9.38 -5.41
C LYS A 121 -11.42 8.70 -5.91
N ILE A 122 -11.96 9.15 -7.04
CA ILE A 122 -13.17 8.57 -7.64
C ILE A 122 -12.88 7.15 -8.11
N ALA A 123 -11.76 6.92 -8.79
CA ALA A 123 -11.38 5.61 -9.31
C ALA A 123 -11.16 4.59 -8.17
N PHE A 124 -10.53 5.00 -7.06
CA PHE A 124 -10.40 4.15 -5.87
C PHE A 124 -11.76 3.84 -5.24
N LEU A 125 -12.66 4.82 -5.15
CA LEU A 125 -14.02 4.61 -4.62
C LEU A 125 -14.80 3.60 -5.47
N VAL A 126 -14.72 3.73 -6.80
CA VAL A 126 -15.35 2.80 -7.74
C VAL A 126 -14.73 1.40 -7.61
N ALA A 127 -13.40 1.30 -7.58
CA ALA A 127 -12.71 0.03 -7.40
C ALA A 127 -13.09 -0.65 -6.08
N PHE A 128 -13.17 0.11 -4.99
CA PHE A 128 -13.62 -0.39 -3.68
C PHE A 128 -15.06 -0.89 -3.74
N GLY A 129 -15.95 -0.15 -4.40
CA GLY A 129 -17.34 -0.58 -4.64
C GLY A 129 -17.42 -1.90 -5.42
N VAL A 130 -16.60 -2.06 -6.47
CA VAL A 130 -16.53 -3.30 -7.25
C VAL A 130 -16.04 -4.47 -6.39
N ILE A 131 -15.05 -4.26 -5.52
CA ILE A 131 -14.57 -5.28 -4.58
C ILE A 131 -15.70 -5.70 -3.62
N ILE A 132 -16.43 -4.76 -3.04
CA ILE A 132 -17.57 -5.06 -2.17
C ILE A 132 -18.66 -5.84 -2.92
N CYS A 133 -19.00 -5.40 -4.13
CA CYS A 133 -19.97 -6.12 -4.96
C CYS A 133 -19.50 -7.54 -5.29
N SER A 134 -18.23 -7.72 -5.62
CA SER A 134 -17.66 -9.06 -5.86
C SER A 134 -17.83 -9.96 -4.64
N PHE A 135 -17.61 -9.42 -3.45
CA PHE A 135 -17.78 -10.15 -2.19
C PHE A 135 -19.24 -10.52 -1.90
N ILE A 136 -20.18 -9.60 -2.14
CA ILE A 136 -21.62 -9.82 -1.90
C ILE A 136 -22.23 -10.77 -2.91
N PHE A 137 -21.91 -10.59 -4.18
CA PHE A 137 -22.51 -11.36 -5.30
C PHE A 137 -21.70 -12.59 -5.72
N GLY A 138 -20.52 -12.80 -5.16
CA GLY A 138 -19.69 -14.00 -5.35
C GLY A 138 -19.05 -14.11 -6.74
N PHE A 139 -18.92 -12.99 -7.50
CA PHE A 139 -18.21 -13.02 -8.79
C PHE A 139 -16.71 -12.78 -8.61
N THR A 140 -15.90 -13.37 -9.50
CA THR A 140 -14.44 -13.24 -9.45
C THR A 140 -13.95 -11.96 -10.15
N LEU A 141 -13.03 -11.25 -9.51
CA LEU A 141 -12.32 -10.13 -10.11
C LEU A 141 -11.21 -10.68 -11.00
N GLY A 142 -11.40 -10.61 -12.31
CA GLY A 142 -10.49 -11.20 -13.30
C GLY A 142 -9.26 -10.32 -13.61
N LEU A 143 -8.50 -10.75 -14.63
CA LEU A 143 -7.28 -10.09 -15.11
C LEU A 143 -7.51 -8.61 -15.50
N VAL A 144 -8.67 -8.28 -16.05
CA VAL A 144 -9.01 -6.90 -16.45
C VAL A 144 -9.06 -5.98 -15.23
N PHE A 145 -9.68 -6.42 -14.14
CA PHE A 145 -9.71 -5.66 -12.89
C PHE A 145 -8.30 -5.48 -12.31
N SER A 146 -7.51 -6.54 -12.27
CA SER A 146 -6.12 -6.47 -11.78
C SER A 146 -5.27 -5.52 -12.63
N GLY A 147 -5.42 -5.53 -13.96
CA GLY A 147 -4.75 -4.59 -14.86
C GLY A 147 -5.19 -3.14 -14.63
N ALA A 148 -6.48 -2.91 -14.43
CA ALA A 148 -7.01 -1.58 -14.10
C ALA A 148 -6.46 -1.08 -12.75
N MET A 149 -6.37 -1.94 -11.74
CA MET A 149 -5.78 -1.60 -10.45
C MET A 149 -4.28 -1.28 -10.54
N ALA A 150 -3.54 -2.02 -11.37
CA ALA A 150 -2.12 -1.72 -11.61
C ALA A 150 -1.92 -0.35 -12.28
N LEU A 151 -2.76 0.01 -13.26
CA LEU A 151 -2.75 1.33 -13.88
C LEU A 151 -3.14 2.43 -12.88
N LEU A 152 -4.09 2.16 -12.01
CA LEU A 152 -4.51 3.09 -10.97
C LEU A 152 -3.40 3.31 -9.95
N ALA A 153 -2.69 2.25 -9.55
CA ALA A 153 -1.51 2.34 -8.70
C ALA A 153 -0.37 3.14 -9.37
N ALA A 154 -0.12 2.93 -10.66
CA ALA A 154 0.85 3.72 -11.42
C ALA A 154 0.48 5.21 -11.45
N GLY A 155 -0.80 5.54 -11.64
CA GLY A 155 -1.31 6.91 -11.53
C GLY A 155 -1.12 7.50 -10.14
N ALA A 156 -1.33 6.71 -9.09
CA ALA A 156 -1.09 7.13 -7.71
C ALA A 156 0.39 7.45 -7.46
N VAL A 157 1.33 6.63 -7.98
CA VAL A 157 2.78 6.90 -7.89
C VAL A 157 3.14 8.23 -8.57
N LEU A 158 2.60 8.50 -9.77
CA LEU A 158 2.82 9.79 -10.46
C LEU A 158 2.29 10.96 -9.62
N TYR A 159 1.07 10.84 -9.10
CA TYR A 159 0.42 11.85 -8.30
C TYR A 159 1.18 12.14 -7.00
N THR A 160 1.51 11.10 -6.22
CA THR A 160 2.22 11.26 -4.94
C THR A 160 3.63 11.80 -5.15
N THR A 161 4.37 11.30 -6.14
CA THR A 161 5.70 11.82 -6.49
C THR A 161 5.64 13.28 -6.90
N SER A 162 4.63 13.66 -7.70
CA SER A 162 4.41 15.06 -8.09
C SER A 162 4.10 15.95 -6.89
N ASN A 163 3.24 15.51 -5.98
CA ASN A 163 2.93 16.24 -4.75
C ASN A 163 4.17 16.42 -3.86
N ILE A 164 5.00 15.38 -3.72
CA ILE A 164 6.26 15.46 -2.98
C ILE A 164 7.16 16.53 -3.58
N LEU A 165 7.26 16.59 -4.90
CA LEU A 165 8.12 17.56 -5.59
C LEU A 165 7.62 19.01 -5.49
N HIS A 166 6.28 19.22 -5.53
CA HIS A 166 5.71 20.57 -5.69
C HIS A 166 5.04 21.13 -4.43
N GLN A 167 4.58 20.28 -3.51
CA GLN A 167 3.75 20.70 -2.37
C GLN A 167 4.39 20.49 -1.01
N TYR A 168 5.31 19.50 -0.86
CA TYR A 168 5.94 19.23 0.42
C TYR A 168 7.16 20.12 0.66
N HIS A 169 7.26 20.65 1.88
CA HIS A 169 8.41 21.45 2.32
C HIS A 169 9.52 20.57 2.91
N PRO A 170 10.78 21.01 2.91
CA PRO A 170 11.91 20.21 3.42
C PRO A 170 11.73 19.66 4.86
N GLY A 171 10.92 20.33 5.70
CA GLY A 171 10.61 19.85 7.06
C GLY A 171 9.52 18.77 7.15
N GLN A 172 8.88 18.39 6.05
CA GLN A 172 7.76 17.44 6.01
C GLN A 172 8.16 16.07 5.45
N HIS A 173 9.42 15.69 5.57
CA HIS A 173 9.98 14.47 4.98
C HIS A 173 9.31 13.19 5.51
N VAL A 174 8.86 13.15 6.76
CA VAL A 174 8.17 11.98 7.32
C VAL A 174 6.76 11.86 6.77
N ALA A 175 6.01 12.96 6.68
CA ALA A 175 4.69 12.98 6.07
C ALA A 175 4.77 12.63 4.56
N ALA A 176 5.79 13.12 3.86
CA ALA A 176 6.06 12.75 2.47
C ALA A 176 6.41 11.25 2.29
N ALA A 177 7.01 10.61 3.29
CA ALA A 177 7.30 9.18 3.24
C ALA A 177 6.06 8.31 3.45
N LEU A 178 5.01 8.86 4.06
CA LEU A 178 3.73 8.19 4.29
C LEU A 178 2.74 8.40 3.12
N ALA A 179 2.90 9.46 2.32
CA ALA A 179 2.06 9.79 1.17
C ALA A 179 2.22 8.79 0.02
#